data_7fff2848db8ca9898331955e5ae1ee58
#
_entry.id   7fff2848db8ca9898331955e5ae1ee58
#
_cell.length_a   1.000
_cell.length_b   1.000
_cell.length_c   1.000
_cell.angle_alpha   90.00
_cell.angle_beta   90.00
_cell.angle_gamma   90.00
#
_symmetry.space_group_name_H-M   'P 1'
#
loop_
_entity.id
_entity.type
_entity.pdbx_description
1 polymer ?
#
loop_
_entity_poly.entity_id
_entity_poly.type
_entity_poly.pdbx_seq_one_letter_code
_entity_poly.pdbx_strand_id
1 'polypeptide(L)'
;MIRRMALALAILAASLVAHANEPAKAPEPAATAAAPAAATPVLSADALKGQQIAAGVCAACHMPDGNSVIPINPTLAGQGQAYIYKQLSNFKAAENKPAARNSPIMNAMVMPLSDEDMKSVAAWFASQTVKHATPAKDEKLLAAGQKLWRAGNFSKGIPACAGCHGANGAGLPAQYPRLGGQQADYTEAQLKAFRAGDRNNDAEKVMRMIAAKMSDTEIKAVSDYAANLR
;
A
#
# COMPACT_ATOMS: atom_id res chain seq x y z
N MET A 1 53.37 -67.31 3.81
CA MET A 1 52.63 -67.92 2.69
C MET A 1 52.08 -66.74 1.84
N ILE A 2 52.69 -66.59 0.67
CA ILE A 2 52.48 -65.45 -0.24
C ILE A 2 51.49 -65.91 -1.30
N ARG A 3 50.31 -65.22 -1.43
CA ARG A 3 49.44 -65.40 -2.60
C ARG A 3 49.40 -64.13 -3.41
N ARG A 4 50.03 -64.21 -4.56
CA ARG A 4 49.99 -63.23 -5.65
C ARG A 4 48.64 -63.31 -6.34
N MET A 5 47.93 -62.18 -6.48
CA MET A 5 46.81 -62.04 -7.39
C MET A 5 47.14 -61.04 -8.49
N ALA A 6 47.04 -61.55 -9.72
CA ALA A 6 47.39 -60.84 -10.94
C ALA A 6 46.34 -59.78 -11.28
N LEU A 7 46.80 -58.62 -11.74
CA LEU A 7 45.99 -57.49 -12.23
C LEU A 7 45.78 -57.70 -13.72
N ALA A 8 44.53 -57.90 -14.16
CA ALA A 8 44.17 -57.91 -15.58
C ALA A 8 43.81 -56.52 -16.03
N LEU A 9 44.58 -55.99 -16.97
CA LEU A 9 44.39 -54.71 -17.61
C LEU A 9 43.39 -54.86 -18.77
N ALA A 10 42.18 -54.31 -18.70
CA ALA A 10 41.24 -54.23 -19.79
C ALA A 10 41.37 -52.85 -20.47
N ILE A 11 41.83 -52.87 -21.71
CA ILE A 11 41.92 -51.71 -22.58
C ILE A 11 40.56 -51.49 -23.22
N LEU A 12 39.89 -50.40 -22.87
CA LEU A 12 38.62 -49.96 -23.48
C LEU A 12 38.96 -48.97 -24.61
N ALA A 13 38.71 -49.35 -25.87
CA ALA A 13 38.86 -48.45 -27.00
C ALA A 13 37.67 -47.49 -27.06
N ALA A 14 37.93 -46.20 -26.84
CA ALA A 14 36.94 -45.14 -26.99
C ALA A 14 36.84 -44.73 -28.48
N SER A 15 35.69 -44.99 -29.08
CA SER A 15 35.34 -44.49 -30.43
C SER A 15 34.90 -43.05 -30.32
N LEU A 16 35.68 -42.09 -30.85
CA LEU A 16 35.25 -40.71 -31.05
C LEU A 16 34.21 -40.62 -32.18
N VAL A 17 32.98 -40.35 -31.82
CA VAL A 17 31.98 -39.93 -32.79
C VAL A 17 32.04 -38.40 -32.88
N ALA A 18 32.54 -37.91 -34.00
CA ALA A 18 32.53 -36.48 -34.30
C ALA A 18 31.08 -36.06 -34.58
N HIS A 19 30.44 -35.31 -33.65
CA HIS A 19 29.21 -34.62 -33.94
C HIS A 19 29.51 -33.31 -34.66
N ALA A 20 29.09 -33.21 -35.90
CA ALA A 20 29.10 -31.96 -36.67
C ALA A 20 28.18 -30.94 -35.96
N ASN A 21 28.76 -29.82 -35.57
CA ASN A 21 28.06 -28.72 -34.90
C ASN A 21 27.30 -27.94 -36.00
N GLU A 22 25.99 -28.18 -36.11
CA GLU A 22 25.10 -27.41 -36.96
C GLU A 22 24.85 -26.04 -36.30
N PRO A 23 25.01 -24.90 -37.00
CA PRO A 23 24.77 -23.60 -36.38
C PRO A 23 23.30 -23.45 -36.02
N ALA A 24 23.03 -23.25 -34.75
CA ALA A 24 21.70 -22.99 -34.23
C ALA A 24 21.09 -21.73 -34.90
N LYS A 25 19.96 -21.91 -35.57
CA LYS A 25 19.16 -20.84 -36.18
C LYS A 25 18.74 -19.88 -35.06
N ALA A 26 19.10 -18.60 -35.19
CA ALA A 26 18.70 -17.56 -34.24
C ALA A 26 17.17 -17.53 -34.09
N PRO A 27 16.65 -17.37 -32.86
CA PRO A 27 15.21 -17.25 -32.64
C PRO A 27 14.69 -15.98 -33.31
N GLU A 28 13.66 -16.15 -34.12
CA GLU A 28 12.91 -15.08 -34.77
C GLU A 28 12.29 -14.17 -33.65
N PRO A 29 12.33 -12.83 -33.76
CA PRO A 29 11.76 -11.98 -32.73
C PRO A 29 10.26 -12.27 -32.62
N ALA A 30 9.85 -12.72 -31.43
CA ALA A 30 8.46 -12.93 -31.11
C ALA A 30 7.70 -11.61 -31.33
N ALA A 31 6.66 -11.66 -32.17
CA ALA A 31 5.75 -10.54 -32.35
C ALA A 31 5.22 -10.09 -30.99
N THR A 32 5.52 -8.86 -30.61
CA THR A 32 4.98 -8.22 -29.43
C THR A 32 3.46 -8.12 -29.61
N ALA A 33 2.73 -9.06 -29.01
CA ALA A 33 1.28 -8.94 -28.90
C ALA A 33 1.00 -7.66 -28.13
N ALA A 34 0.33 -6.70 -28.75
CA ALA A 34 -0.15 -5.49 -28.10
C ALA A 34 -1.03 -5.91 -26.92
N ALA A 35 -0.67 -5.45 -25.72
CA ALA A 35 -1.49 -5.68 -24.53
C ALA A 35 -2.90 -5.15 -24.82
N PRO A 36 -3.97 -5.89 -24.48
CA PRO A 36 -5.33 -5.42 -24.70
C PRO A 36 -5.51 -4.11 -23.94
N ALA A 37 -6.04 -3.10 -24.61
CA ALA A 37 -6.41 -1.83 -23.99
C ALA A 37 -7.27 -2.13 -22.75
N ALA A 38 -6.86 -1.63 -21.60
CA ALA A 38 -7.57 -1.84 -20.36
C ALA A 38 -9.01 -1.35 -20.54
N ALA A 39 -9.97 -2.28 -20.51
CA ALA A 39 -11.37 -1.95 -20.56
C ALA A 39 -11.70 -1.03 -19.39
N THR A 40 -12.36 0.09 -19.64
CA THR A 40 -12.84 0.99 -18.60
C THR A 40 -13.68 0.16 -17.61
N PRO A 41 -13.33 0.11 -16.32
CA PRO A 41 -14.08 -0.69 -15.37
C PRO A 41 -15.53 -0.20 -15.32
N VAL A 42 -16.49 -1.09 -15.53
CA VAL A 42 -17.90 -0.79 -15.36
C VAL A 42 -18.15 -0.59 -13.86
N LEU A 43 -18.49 0.64 -13.48
CA LEU A 43 -18.78 0.97 -12.09
C LEU A 43 -20.07 0.27 -11.64
N SER A 44 -20.08 -0.23 -10.39
CA SER A 44 -21.30 -0.73 -9.77
C SER A 44 -22.33 0.40 -9.54
N ALA A 45 -23.59 0.05 -9.41
CA ALA A 45 -24.65 1.03 -9.07
C ALA A 45 -24.32 1.79 -7.78
N ASP A 46 -23.73 1.10 -6.78
CA ASP A 46 -23.30 1.72 -5.53
C ASP A 46 -22.18 2.72 -5.76
N ALA A 47 -21.20 2.41 -6.62
CA ALA A 47 -20.12 3.34 -6.94
C ALA A 47 -20.63 4.59 -7.67
N LEU A 48 -21.65 4.46 -8.54
CA LEU A 48 -22.26 5.61 -9.22
C LEU A 48 -23.03 6.50 -8.22
N LYS A 49 -23.77 5.92 -7.28
CA LYS A 49 -24.37 6.68 -6.17
C LYS A 49 -23.29 7.38 -5.34
N GLY A 50 -22.22 6.65 -5.02
CA GLY A 50 -21.07 7.18 -4.28
C GLY A 50 -20.40 8.36 -4.99
N GLN A 51 -20.28 8.33 -6.31
CA GLN A 51 -19.78 9.45 -7.12
C GLN A 51 -20.59 10.73 -6.91
N GLN A 52 -21.91 10.64 -6.93
CA GLN A 52 -22.77 11.80 -6.74
C GLN A 52 -22.60 12.41 -5.35
N ILE A 53 -22.55 11.57 -4.32
CA ILE A 53 -22.32 12.01 -2.94
C ILE A 53 -20.93 12.63 -2.81
N ALA A 54 -19.90 11.97 -3.35
CA ALA A 54 -18.53 12.46 -3.31
C ALA A 54 -18.38 13.83 -3.98
N ALA A 55 -19.03 14.06 -5.12
CA ALA A 55 -19.02 15.33 -5.82
C ALA A 55 -19.64 16.48 -5.00
N GLY A 56 -20.72 16.19 -4.26
CA GLY A 56 -21.42 17.21 -3.48
C GLY A 56 -20.83 17.47 -2.08
N VAL A 57 -20.30 16.43 -1.44
CA VAL A 57 -19.91 16.49 -0.01
C VAL A 57 -18.39 16.44 0.19
N CYS A 58 -17.67 15.61 -0.58
CA CYS A 58 -16.26 15.28 -0.30
C CYS A 58 -15.28 16.06 -1.16
N ALA A 59 -15.71 16.49 -2.36
CA ALA A 59 -14.84 16.98 -3.42
C ALA A 59 -14.05 18.25 -3.06
N ALA A 60 -14.64 19.13 -2.23
CA ALA A 60 -13.98 20.39 -1.82
C ALA A 60 -12.62 20.14 -1.11
N CYS A 61 -12.50 19.04 -0.38
CA CYS A 61 -11.30 18.71 0.40
C CYS A 61 -10.50 17.54 -0.19
N HIS A 62 -11.20 16.57 -0.80
CA HIS A 62 -10.58 15.32 -1.28
C HIS A 62 -10.52 15.20 -2.80
N MET A 63 -11.01 16.17 -3.55
CA MET A 63 -11.26 16.14 -5.00
C MET A 63 -12.32 15.10 -5.40
N PRO A 64 -12.99 15.26 -6.56
CA PRO A 64 -14.08 14.38 -6.98
C PRO A 64 -13.64 12.92 -7.15
N ASP A 65 -12.39 12.72 -7.56
CA ASP A 65 -11.77 11.41 -7.77
C ASP A 65 -10.99 10.90 -6.55
N GLY A 66 -10.99 11.64 -5.44
CA GLY A 66 -10.26 11.27 -4.23
C GLY A 66 -8.76 11.50 -4.27
N ASN A 67 -8.22 12.13 -5.32
CA ASN A 67 -6.81 12.48 -5.41
C ASN A 67 -6.58 13.89 -4.85
N SER A 68 -6.57 14.01 -3.52
CA SER A 68 -6.40 15.29 -2.85
C SER A 68 -5.11 15.99 -3.26
N VAL A 69 -5.20 17.30 -3.52
CA VAL A 69 -4.06 18.19 -3.75
C VAL A 69 -3.68 18.99 -2.50
N ILE A 70 -4.44 18.80 -1.41
CA ILE A 70 -4.22 19.48 -0.13
C ILE A 70 -3.41 18.54 0.76
N PRO A 71 -2.18 18.90 1.17
CA PRO A 71 -1.24 17.97 1.83
C PRO A 71 -1.76 17.33 3.12
N ILE A 72 -2.58 18.05 3.88
CA ILE A 72 -3.16 17.53 5.14
C ILE A 72 -4.43 16.69 4.93
N ASN A 73 -5.06 16.78 3.76
CA ASN A 73 -6.25 15.99 3.44
C ASN A 73 -5.83 14.69 2.73
N PRO A 74 -6.31 13.52 3.16
CA PRO A 74 -5.87 12.27 2.57
C PRO A 74 -6.34 12.09 1.13
N THR A 75 -5.48 11.46 0.32
CA THR A 75 -5.88 10.80 -0.91
C THR A 75 -6.77 9.59 -0.56
N LEU A 76 -7.96 9.55 -1.14
CA LEU A 76 -8.94 8.49 -0.96
C LEU A 76 -8.98 7.53 -2.16
N ALA A 77 -8.51 7.97 -3.33
CA ALA A 77 -8.42 7.17 -4.54
C ALA A 77 -7.65 5.86 -4.30
N GLY A 78 -8.21 4.73 -4.75
CA GLY A 78 -7.58 3.41 -4.64
C GLY A 78 -7.36 2.92 -3.22
N GLN A 79 -7.94 3.56 -2.23
CA GLN A 79 -7.93 3.06 -0.85
C GLN A 79 -8.91 1.89 -0.71
N GLY A 80 -8.62 0.95 0.18
CA GLY A 80 -9.49 -0.19 0.42
C GLY A 80 -10.92 0.22 0.81
N GLN A 81 -11.92 -0.29 0.08
CA GLN A 81 -13.34 0.04 0.32
C GLN A 81 -13.75 -0.19 1.79
N ALA A 82 -13.41 -1.35 2.35
CA ALA A 82 -13.73 -1.66 3.74
C ALA A 82 -13.02 -0.71 4.73
N TYR A 83 -11.82 -0.24 4.39
CA TYR A 83 -11.10 0.73 5.21
C TYR A 83 -11.76 2.11 5.16
N ILE A 84 -12.16 2.60 3.97
CA ILE A 84 -12.87 3.88 3.84
C ILE A 84 -14.17 3.82 4.64
N TYR A 85 -14.97 2.77 4.43
CA TYR A 85 -16.23 2.58 5.17
C TYR A 85 -16.00 2.56 6.69
N LYS A 86 -14.99 1.81 7.16
CA LYS A 86 -14.61 1.80 8.58
C LYS A 86 -14.29 3.21 9.09
N GLN A 87 -13.53 4.02 8.32
CA GLN A 87 -13.18 5.36 8.76
C GLN A 87 -14.41 6.29 8.80
N LEU A 88 -15.28 6.25 7.78
CA LEU A 88 -16.52 7.02 7.78
C LEU A 88 -17.41 6.65 8.97
N SER A 89 -17.60 5.36 9.22
CA SER A 89 -18.35 4.87 10.38
C SER A 89 -17.71 5.28 11.72
N ASN A 90 -16.39 5.30 11.80
CA ASN A 90 -15.70 5.73 13.04
C ASN A 90 -15.78 7.25 13.28
N PHE A 91 -15.90 8.07 12.23
CA PHE A 91 -16.16 9.50 12.36
C PHE A 91 -17.60 9.80 12.74
N LYS A 92 -18.54 8.91 12.44
CA LYS A 92 -19.94 9.09 12.76
C LYS A 92 -20.21 8.73 14.23
N ALA A 93 -20.69 9.71 15.00
CA ALA A 93 -21.18 9.44 16.34
C ALA A 93 -22.47 8.63 16.26
N ALA A 94 -22.64 7.67 17.15
CA ALA A 94 -23.90 6.98 17.35
C ALA A 94 -24.69 7.63 18.50
N GLU A 95 -25.96 7.29 18.59
CA GLU A 95 -26.78 7.76 19.71
C GLU A 95 -26.11 7.35 21.05
N ASN A 96 -25.89 8.34 21.91
CA ASN A 96 -25.23 8.17 23.22
C ASN A 96 -23.80 7.64 23.20
N LYS A 97 -23.11 7.69 22.05
CA LYS A 97 -21.69 7.31 21.95
C LYS A 97 -20.89 8.33 21.13
N PRO A 98 -19.77 8.82 21.65
CA PRO A 98 -18.90 9.68 20.85
C PRO A 98 -18.34 8.93 19.65
N ALA A 99 -17.95 9.67 18.61
CA ALA A 99 -17.27 9.11 17.46
C ALA A 99 -15.99 8.38 17.90
N ALA A 100 -15.76 7.19 17.37
CA ALA A 100 -14.57 6.38 17.64
C ALA A 100 -13.29 7.01 17.06
N ARG A 101 -13.44 7.93 16.11
CA ARG A 101 -12.36 8.75 15.56
C ARG A 101 -12.78 10.22 15.62
N ASN A 102 -12.02 11.00 16.37
CA ASN A 102 -12.30 12.43 16.52
C ASN A 102 -11.66 13.22 15.37
N SER A 103 -12.48 14.02 14.70
CA SER A 103 -12.09 15.03 13.70
C SER A 103 -13.29 15.96 13.51
N PRO A 104 -13.29 17.17 14.07
CA PRO A 104 -14.45 18.06 14.02
C PRO A 104 -15.01 18.24 12.59
N ILE A 105 -14.13 18.36 11.60
CA ILE A 105 -14.53 18.49 10.19
C ILE A 105 -15.20 17.22 9.70
N MET A 106 -14.52 16.07 9.82
CA MET A 106 -15.04 14.81 9.29
C MET A 106 -16.27 14.33 10.06
N ASN A 107 -16.31 14.55 11.39
CA ASN A 107 -17.49 14.21 12.19
C ASN A 107 -18.74 14.97 11.65
N ALA A 108 -18.60 16.26 11.32
CA ALA A 108 -19.70 17.03 10.73
C ALA A 108 -20.07 16.53 9.32
N MET A 109 -19.07 16.22 8.48
CA MET A 109 -19.30 15.77 7.09
C MET A 109 -20.05 14.43 7.00
N VAL A 110 -19.79 13.50 7.93
CA VAL A 110 -20.44 12.18 7.88
C VAL A 110 -21.80 12.12 8.57
N MET A 111 -22.16 13.13 9.38
CA MET A 111 -23.43 13.12 10.14
C MET A 111 -24.66 12.88 9.26
N PRO A 112 -24.83 13.53 8.11
CA PRO A 112 -26.02 13.35 7.27
C PRO A 112 -26.01 12.04 6.46
N LEU A 113 -24.89 11.33 6.37
CA LEU A 113 -24.77 10.14 5.53
C LEU A 113 -25.44 8.94 6.20
N SER A 114 -26.24 8.19 5.46
CA SER A 114 -26.70 6.86 5.87
C SER A 114 -25.57 5.84 5.82
N ASP A 115 -25.81 4.64 6.34
CA ASP A 115 -24.84 3.53 6.25
C ASP A 115 -24.60 3.12 4.78
N GLU A 116 -25.68 3.10 3.98
CA GLU A 116 -25.61 2.83 2.55
C GLU A 116 -24.86 3.93 1.78
N ASP A 117 -25.01 5.19 2.17
CA ASP A 117 -24.26 6.30 1.56
C ASP A 117 -22.76 6.15 1.84
N MET A 118 -22.39 5.81 3.06
CA MET A 118 -20.98 5.56 3.42
C MET A 118 -20.39 4.39 2.66
N LYS A 119 -21.14 3.31 2.45
CA LYS A 119 -20.72 2.16 1.61
C LYS A 119 -20.56 2.56 0.16
N SER A 120 -21.48 3.34 -0.37
CA SER A 120 -21.44 3.85 -1.76
C SER A 120 -20.24 4.77 -1.99
N VAL A 121 -19.98 5.72 -1.10
CA VAL A 121 -18.82 6.60 -1.14
C VAL A 121 -17.51 5.78 -1.06
N ALA A 122 -17.47 4.76 -0.20
CA ALA A 122 -16.32 3.88 -0.08
C ALA A 122 -16.06 3.09 -1.38
N ALA A 123 -17.11 2.59 -2.04
CA ALA A 123 -17.01 1.91 -3.33
C ALA A 123 -16.50 2.86 -4.42
N TRP A 124 -17.00 4.10 -4.46
CA TRP A 124 -16.54 5.10 -5.43
C TRP A 124 -15.03 5.37 -5.30
N PHE A 125 -14.56 5.80 -4.14
CA PHE A 125 -13.15 6.13 -3.96
C PHE A 125 -12.22 4.92 -4.12
N ALA A 126 -12.66 3.73 -3.72
CA ALA A 126 -11.89 2.50 -3.92
C ALA A 126 -11.69 2.16 -5.40
N SER A 127 -12.65 2.51 -6.27
CA SER A 127 -12.57 2.28 -7.72
C SER A 127 -11.67 3.29 -8.45
N GLN A 128 -11.24 4.37 -7.79
CA GLN A 128 -10.46 5.41 -8.43
C GLN A 128 -8.98 5.04 -8.50
N THR A 129 -8.32 5.53 -9.57
CA THR A 129 -6.87 5.37 -9.73
C THR A 129 -6.11 6.40 -8.91
N VAL A 130 -5.11 5.95 -8.17
CA VAL A 130 -4.22 6.84 -7.42
C VAL A 130 -3.35 7.65 -8.38
N LYS A 131 -3.43 8.96 -8.27
CA LYS A 131 -2.49 9.90 -8.87
C LYS A 131 -1.47 10.26 -7.79
N HIS A 132 -0.24 9.85 -7.98
CA HIS A 132 0.76 10.02 -6.95
C HIS A 132 1.09 11.51 -6.73
N ALA A 133 1.25 11.90 -5.46
CA ALA A 133 1.74 13.21 -5.08
C ALA A 133 3.15 13.48 -5.65
N THR A 134 3.56 14.75 -5.66
CA THR A 134 4.92 15.13 -6.04
C THR A 134 5.93 14.43 -5.12
N PRO A 135 6.93 13.72 -5.67
CA PRO A 135 7.90 13.01 -4.87
C PRO A 135 8.68 13.94 -3.93
N ALA A 136 8.90 13.51 -2.69
CA ALA A 136 9.89 14.13 -1.83
C ALA A 136 11.29 14.02 -2.44
N LYS A 137 12.13 15.04 -2.25
CA LYS A 137 13.43 15.17 -2.93
C LYS A 137 14.63 14.95 -1.99
N ASP A 138 14.42 14.91 -0.68
CA ASP A 138 15.51 14.68 0.27
C ASP A 138 15.93 13.21 0.27
N GLU A 139 17.02 12.90 -0.43
CA GLU A 139 17.52 11.53 -0.59
C GLU A 139 17.89 10.87 0.75
N LYS A 140 18.44 11.63 1.71
CA LYS A 140 18.83 11.09 3.02
C LYS A 140 17.59 10.70 3.82
N LEU A 141 16.57 11.55 3.77
CA LEU A 141 15.30 11.30 4.44
C LEU A 141 14.58 10.10 3.81
N LEU A 142 14.58 10.02 2.49
CA LEU A 142 14.01 8.88 1.75
C LEU A 142 14.74 7.57 2.06
N ALA A 143 16.08 7.58 2.12
CA ALA A 143 16.86 6.39 2.48
C ALA A 143 16.56 5.92 3.91
N ALA A 144 16.44 6.84 4.87
CA ALA A 144 16.05 6.52 6.24
C ALA A 144 14.62 5.95 6.30
N GLY A 145 13.69 6.54 5.57
CA GLY A 145 12.31 6.06 5.45
C GLY A 145 12.23 4.68 4.82
N GLN A 146 13.01 4.43 3.76
CA GLN A 146 13.10 3.12 3.11
C GLN A 146 13.59 2.03 4.07
N LYS A 147 14.64 2.33 4.83
CA LYS A 147 15.15 1.40 5.83
C LYS A 147 14.08 1.06 6.86
N LEU A 148 13.40 2.08 7.39
CA LEU A 148 12.34 1.88 8.38
C LEU A 148 11.16 1.11 7.79
N TRP A 149 10.75 1.43 6.55
CA TRP A 149 9.66 0.75 5.87
C TRP A 149 9.93 -0.74 5.68
N ARG A 150 11.14 -1.10 5.20
CA ARG A 150 11.48 -2.46 4.81
C ARG A 150 12.00 -3.32 5.96
N ALA A 151 12.72 -2.72 6.91
CA ALA A 151 13.40 -3.44 7.98
C ALA A 151 12.92 -3.08 9.39
N GLY A 152 12.19 -1.97 9.55
CA GLY A 152 11.84 -1.46 10.87
C GLY A 152 13.05 -0.90 11.63
N ASN A 153 12.92 -0.82 12.94
CA ASN A 153 14.00 -0.48 13.87
C ASN A 153 13.97 -1.47 15.04
N PHE A 154 14.72 -2.54 14.90
CA PHE A 154 14.72 -3.64 15.87
C PHE A 154 15.11 -3.19 17.28
N SER A 155 16.10 -2.30 17.42
CA SER A 155 16.57 -1.82 18.72
C SER A 155 15.49 -1.05 19.50
N LYS A 156 14.53 -0.46 18.79
CA LYS A 156 13.35 0.22 19.38
C LYS A 156 12.10 -0.68 19.40
N GLY A 157 12.17 -1.88 18.84
CA GLY A 157 11.01 -2.75 18.67
C GLY A 157 9.96 -2.17 17.72
N ILE A 158 10.39 -1.44 16.68
CA ILE A 158 9.53 -0.94 15.60
C ILE A 158 9.57 -1.97 14.47
N PRO A 159 8.44 -2.64 14.13
CA PRO A 159 8.40 -3.60 13.03
C PRO A 159 8.52 -2.91 11.67
N ALA A 160 8.85 -3.68 10.63
CA ALA A 160 8.82 -3.20 9.26
C ALA A 160 7.39 -2.85 8.84
N CYS A 161 7.14 -1.63 8.36
CA CYS A 161 5.83 -1.17 7.92
C CYS A 161 5.29 -2.02 6.76
N ALA A 162 6.21 -2.47 5.88
CA ALA A 162 5.91 -3.33 4.74
C ALA A 162 5.26 -4.67 5.14
N GLY A 163 5.51 -5.18 6.35
CA GLY A 163 4.93 -6.44 6.83
C GLY A 163 3.40 -6.42 6.91
N CYS A 164 2.82 -5.25 7.18
CA CYS A 164 1.38 -5.08 7.26
C CYS A 164 0.81 -4.24 6.10
N HIS A 165 1.54 -3.21 5.66
CA HIS A 165 1.05 -2.31 4.61
C HIS A 165 1.50 -2.69 3.19
N GLY A 166 2.23 -3.80 3.04
CA GLY A 166 2.76 -4.26 1.75
C GLY A 166 4.06 -3.57 1.34
N ALA A 167 4.87 -4.22 0.54
CA ALA A 167 6.18 -3.71 0.11
C ALA A 167 6.09 -2.38 -0.65
N ASN A 168 5.07 -2.25 -1.49
CA ASN A 168 4.73 -1.05 -2.26
C ASN A 168 3.66 -0.17 -1.58
N GLY A 169 3.30 -0.45 -0.34
CA GLY A 169 2.30 0.32 0.38
C GLY A 169 0.86 0.14 -0.11
N ALA A 170 0.56 -0.91 -0.86
CA ALA A 170 -0.79 -1.16 -1.39
C ALA A 170 -1.81 -1.49 -0.28
N GLY A 171 -1.34 -1.84 0.90
CA GLY A 171 -2.19 -2.30 2.00
C GLY A 171 -2.57 -3.78 1.86
N LEU A 172 -3.29 -4.26 2.86
CA LEU A 172 -3.96 -5.56 2.83
C LEU A 172 -5.45 -5.34 3.10
N PRO A 173 -6.33 -5.90 2.26
CA PRO A 173 -7.77 -5.64 2.32
C PRO A 173 -8.35 -5.83 3.71
N ALA A 174 -9.24 -4.92 4.03
CA ALA A 174 -10.00 -4.64 5.22
C ALA A 174 -9.19 -4.10 6.42
N GLN A 175 -8.04 -4.64 6.75
CA GLN A 175 -7.35 -4.29 8.01
C GLN A 175 -6.29 -3.20 7.87
N TYR A 176 -5.44 -3.32 6.85
CA TYR A 176 -4.29 -2.44 6.67
C TYR A 176 -4.48 -1.52 5.47
N PRO A 177 -4.54 -0.21 5.68
CA PRO A 177 -4.77 0.74 4.59
C PRO A 177 -3.61 0.82 3.61
N ARG A 178 -3.95 1.22 2.38
CA ARG A 178 -2.98 1.69 1.41
C ARG A 178 -2.29 2.95 1.95
N LEU A 179 -0.97 2.97 1.89
CA LEU A 179 -0.13 4.12 2.24
C LEU A 179 0.72 4.60 1.05
N GLY A 180 0.93 3.74 0.04
CA GLY A 180 1.63 4.10 -1.18
C GLY A 180 0.90 5.21 -1.95
N GLY A 181 1.60 6.32 -2.18
CA GLY A 181 1.05 7.50 -2.83
C GLY A 181 0.16 8.38 -1.95
N GLN A 182 0.09 8.13 -0.64
CA GLN A 182 -0.62 8.99 0.30
C GLN A 182 0.17 10.29 0.53
N GLN A 183 -0.53 11.37 0.86
CA GLN A 183 0.08 12.64 1.25
C GLN A 183 1.01 12.45 2.46
N ALA A 184 2.26 12.91 2.34
CA ALA A 184 3.27 12.77 3.39
C ALA A 184 2.84 13.49 4.69
N ASP A 185 2.36 14.72 4.57
CA ASP A 185 1.92 15.53 5.72
C ASP A 185 0.74 14.88 6.45
N TYR A 186 -0.21 14.30 5.70
CA TYR A 186 -1.29 13.55 6.30
C TYR A 186 -0.78 12.31 7.04
N THR A 187 0.11 11.54 6.43
CA THR A 187 0.68 10.33 7.04
C THR A 187 1.45 10.68 8.32
N GLU A 188 2.27 11.74 8.27
CA GLU A 188 2.99 12.28 9.43
C GLU A 188 2.02 12.67 10.55
N ALA A 189 0.99 13.46 10.22
CA ALA A 189 -0.02 13.89 11.19
C ALA A 189 -0.74 12.69 11.84
N GLN A 190 -1.06 11.65 11.05
CA GLN A 190 -1.72 10.45 11.59
C GLN A 190 -0.81 9.64 12.51
N LEU A 191 0.48 9.49 12.18
CA LEU A 191 1.43 8.82 13.07
C LEU A 191 1.62 9.58 14.38
N LYS A 192 1.72 10.91 14.31
CA LYS A 192 1.76 11.76 15.52
C LYS A 192 0.49 11.64 16.35
N ALA A 193 -0.69 11.62 15.72
CA ALA A 193 -1.97 11.45 16.40
C ALA A 193 -2.10 10.06 17.06
N PHE A 194 -1.62 9.00 16.42
CA PHE A 194 -1.54 7.67 17.06
C PHE A 194 -0.58 7.68 18.24
N ARG A 195 0.57 8.34 18.12
CA ARG A 195 1.56 8.45 19.21
C ARG A 195 1.02 9.20 20.41
N ALA A 196 0.27 10.28 20.17
CA ALA A 196 -0.37 11.07 21.23
C ALA A 196 -1.61 10.40 21.82
N GLY A 197 -2.20 9.42 21.13
CA GLY A 197 -3.47 8.81 21.52
C GLY A 197 -4.72 9.57 21.05
N ASP A 198 -4.56 10.69 20.34
CA ASP A 198 -5.65 11.47 19.75
C ASP A 198 -6.40 10.67 18.67
N ARG A 199 -5.66 9.81 17.94
CA ARG A 199 -6.23 8.80 17.09
C ARG A 199 -6.09 7.43 17.77
N ASN A 200 -7.21 6.81 18.07
CA ASN A 200 -7.25 5.58 18.88
C ASN A 200 -8.20 4.50 18.34
N ASN A 201 -8.60 4.63 17.06
CA ASN A 201 -9.51 3.71 16.39
C ASN A 201 -8.80 2.51 15.71
N ASP A 202 -7.57 2.24 16.11
CA ASP A 202 -6.77 1.11 15.68
C ASP A 202 -7.08 -0.14 16.53
N ALA A 203 -7.31 -1.28 15.85
CA ALA A 203 -7.54 -2.55 16.52
C ALA A 203 -6.31 -2.92 17.37
N GLU A 204 -6.54 -3.45 18.55
CA GLU A 204 -5.50 -3.93 19.48
C GLU A 204 -4.38 -2.91 19.76
N LYS A 205 -4.65 -1.61 19.55
CA LYS A 205 -3.69 -0.51 19.75
C LYS A 205 -2.40 -0.63 18.91
N VAL A 206 -2.44 -1.40 17.79
CA VAL A 206 -1.24 -1.75 17.00
C VAL A 206 -0.50 -0.50 16.55
N MET A 207 -1.19 0.44 15.90
CA MET A 207 -0.53 1.66 15.41
C MET A 207 -0.09 2.59 16.54
N ARG A 208 -0.84 2.67 17.63
CA ARG A 208 -0.43 3.43 18.83
C ARG A 208 0.84 2.87 19.45
N MET A 209 0.94 1.54 19.59
CA MET A 209 2.14 0.89 20.12
C MET A 209 3.38 1.08 19.24
N ILE A 210 3.20 1.08 17.94
CA ILE A 210 4.29 1.32 16.97
C ILE A 210 4.70 2.80 17.02
N ALA A 211 3.75 3.71 16.88
CA ALA A 211 4.00 5.14 16.83
C ALA A 211 4.61 5.70 18.12
N ALA A 212 4.25 5.13 19.28
CA ALA A 212 4.82 5.49 20.58
C ALA A 212 6.36 5.34 20.64
N LYS A 213 6.94 4.47 19.82
CA LYS A 213 8.37 4.21 19.76
C LYS A 213 9.12 5.06 18.73
N MET A 214 8.39 5.80 17.90
CA MET A 214 8.95 6.56 16.78
C MET A 214 9.33 7.97 17.19
N SER A 215 10.51 8.43 16.77
CA SER A 215 10.90 9.85 16.81
C SER A 215 10.21 10.65 15.70
N ASP A 216 10.21 11.99 15.82
CA ASP A 216 9.67 12.87 14.75
C ASP A 216 10.43 12.68 13.43
N THR A 217 11.74 12.50 13.50
CA THR A 217 12.56 12.24 12.31
C THR A 217 12.18 10.92 11.63
N GLU A 218 11.94 9.85 12.39
CA GLU A 218 11.48 8.56 11.85
C GLU A 218 10.08 8.65 11.26
N ILE A 219 9.17 9.35 11.93
CA ILE A 219 7.80 9.60 11.44
C ILE A 219 7.87 10.36 10.10
N LYS A 220 8.62 11.47 10.05
CA LYS A 220 8.77 12.24 8.82
C LYS A 220 9.39 11.39 7.69
N ALA A 221 10.47 10.70 7.97
CA ALA A 221 11.19 9.88 6.99
C ALA A 221 10.29 8.80 6.37
N VAL A 222 9.54 8.05 7.20
CA VAL A 222 8.67 6.99 6.69
C VAL A 222 7.44 7.55 5.96
N SER A 223 6.94 8.72 6.35
CA SER A 223 5.82 9.39 5.68
C SER A 223 6.21 9.86 4.27
N ASP A 224 7.38 10.48 4.14
CA ASP A 224 7.91 10.90 2.84
C ASP A 224 8.21 9.68 1.94
N TYR A 225 8.76 8.61 2.50
CA TYR A 225 9.01 7.38 1.75
C TYR A 225 7.71 6.72 1.27
N ALA A 226 6.71 6.61 2.14
CA ALA A 226 5.41 6.02 1.79
C ALA A 226 4.71 6.80 0.67
N ALA A 227 4.79 8.13 0.67
CA ALA A 227 4.25 8.98 -0.39
C ALA A 227 4.90 8.72 -1.77
N ASN A 228 6.14 8.22 -1.79
CA ASN A 228 6.88 7.90 -3.01
C ASN A 228 6.68 6.46 -3.51
N LEU A 229 6.04 5.58 -2.74
CA LEU A 229 5.77 4.19 -3.16
C LEU A 229 4.78 4.14 -4.34
N ARG A 230 5.06 3.24 -5.31
CA ARG A 230 4.30 3.04 -6.54
C ARG A 230 3.81 1.60 -6.64
#